data_ba8593dcfbd40cd145840f6f4757d29d
#
_entry.id   ba8593dcfbd40cd145840f6f4757d29d
#
_cell.length_a   1.000
_cell.length_b   1.000
_cell.length_c   1.000
_cell.angle_alpha   90.00
_cell.angle_beta   90.00
_cell.angle_gamma   90.00
#
_symmetry.space_group_name_H-M   'P 1'
#
loop_
_entity.id
_entity.type
_entity.pdbx_description
1 polymer ?
#
loop_
_entity_poly.entity_id
_entity_poly.type
_entity_poly.pdbx_seq_one_letter_code
_entity_poly.pdbx_strand_id
1 'polypeptide(L)'
;MENSEVVLQKGCVKVPNFDFNALSQVIDTVNGESKIPNPYLNNYILESSFQLMDAQMHPIFHSVWNEFEKNFNPHGRRSNIVLFFSFCSGGRSNAHADVEDVRIFGLYGKTIYIINGNEYIVTQGDLLHIPKNTVHRGIGISPR
;
A
#
# COMPACT_ATOMS: atom_id res chain seq x y z
N MET A 1 3.16 -23.31 6.38
CA MET A 1 3.81 -22.61 7.51
C MET A 1 3.55 -21.12 7.35
N GLU A 2 2.96 -20.51 8.34
CA GLU A 2 2.88 -19.05 8.39
C GLU A 2 4.31 -18.53 8.56
N ASN A 3 4.77 -17.71 7.64
CA ASN A 3 6.11 -17.12 7.74
C ASN A 3 6.08 -16.08 8.85
N SER A 4 6.72 -16.36 9.97
CA SER A 4 6.75 -15.50 11.15
C SER A 4 7.81 -14.40 11.08
N GLU A 5 8.50 -14.29 9.95
CA GLU A 5 9.59 -13.34 9.74
C GLU A 5 9.21 -12.20 8.81
N VAL A 6 9.77 -11.02 9.09
CA VAL A 6 9.72 -9.89 8.16
C VAL A 6 10.62 -10.18 6.98
N VAL A 7 10.06 -10.13 5.77
CA VAL A 7 10.81 -10.46 4.53
C VAL A 7 10.63 -9.34 3.51
N LEU A 8 11.74 -8.76 3.06
CA LEU A 8 11.76 -7.83 1.93
C LEU A 8 12.34 -8.52 0.70
N GLN A 9 11.53 -8.65 -0.34
CA GLN A 9 11.92 -9.17 -1.64
C GLN A 9 12.00 -8.01 -2.63
N LYS A 10 13.18 -7.82 -3.24
CA LYS A 10 13.41 -6.72 -4.17
C LYS A 10 13.03 -7.10 -5.60
N GLY A 11 12.28 -6.20 -6.27
CA GLY A 11 11.97 -6.31 -7.70
C GLY A 11 11.21 -7.58 -8.10
N CYS A 12 10.47 -8.20 -7.18
CA CYS A 12 9.80 -9.49 -7.42
C CYS A 12 8.38 -9.35 -7.93
N VAL A 13 7.78 -8.15 -7.85
CA VAL A 13 6.39 -7.91 -8.27
C VAL A 13 6.40 -7.15 -9.59
N LYS A 14 5.67 -7.69 -10.57
CA LYS A 14 5.39 -6.96 -11.80
C LYS A 14 4.27 -5.97 -11.53
N VAL A 15 4.64 -4.72 -11.31
CA VAL A 15 3.66 -3.64 -11.11
C VAL A 15 3.15 -3.09 -12.44
N PRO A 16 1.88 -2.65 -12.51
CA PRO A 16 1.39 -1.91 -13.68
C PRO A 16 2.14 -0.58 -13.82
N ASN A 17 2.11 -0.01 -15.03
CA ASN A 17 2.59 1.36 -15.23
C ASN A 17 1.66 2.31 -14.46
N PHE A 18 2.14 2.77 -13.30
CA PHE A 18 1.35 3.54 -12.35
C PHE A 18 1.89 4.96 -12.27
N ASP A 19 1.21 5.88 -12.90
CA ASP A 19 1.49 7.30 -12.89
C ASP A 19 0.36 8.09 -12.21
N PHE A 20 0.45 9.40 -12.21
CA PHE A 20 -0.58 10.26 -11.63
C PHE A 20 -1.94 10.10 -12.32
N ASN A 21 -1.97 9.87 -13.62
CA ASN A 21 -3.22 9.66 -14.35
C ASN A 21 -3.89 8.33 -13.93
N ALA A 22 -3.11 7.27 -13.79
CA ALA A 22 -3.60 5.99 -13.28
C ALA A 22 -4.14 6.12 -11.85
N LEU A 23 -3.44 6.86 -10.97
CA LEU A 23 -3.91 7.15 -9.62
C LEU A 23 -5.26 7.87 -9.63
N SER A 24 -5.40 8.91 -10.46
CA SER A 24 -6.65 9.65 -10.61
C SER A 24 -7.82 8.74 -11.02
N GLN A 25 -7.60 7.88 -12.00
CA GLN A 25 -8.62 6.92 -12.46
C GLN A 25 -9.02 5.91 -11.35
N VAL A 26 -8.07 5.45 -10.55
CA VAL A 26 -8.35 4.56 -9.41
C VAL A 26 -9.19 5.28 -8.37
N ILE A 27 -8.84 6.52 -8.04
CA ILE A 27 -9.60 7.34 -7.08
C ILE A 27 -11.05 7.53 -7.58
N ASP A 28 -11.22 7.88 -8.84
CA ASP A 28 -12.54 8.07 -9.44
C ASP A 28 -13.38 6.78 -9.43
N THR A 29 -12.75 5.65 -9.70
CA THR A 29 -13.44 4.35 -9.70
C THR A 29 -13.91 3.95 -8.31
N VAL A 30 -13.05 4.08 -7.32
CA VAL A 30 -13.32 3.62 -5.94
C VAL A 30 -14.23 4.59 -5.19
N ASN A 31 -14.07 5.90 -5.44
CA ASN A 31 -14.89 6.94 -4.81
C ASN A 31 -16.06 7.40 -5.70
N GLY A 32 -16.31 6.74 -6.81
CA GLY A 32 -17.18 7.20 -7.90
C GLY A 32 -18.62 7.55 -7.57
N GLU A 33 -19.06 7.30 -6.33
CA GLU A 33 -20.36 7.74 -5.83
C GLU A 33 -20.27 8.69 -4.62
N SER A 34 -19.07 8.98 -4.13
CA SER A 34 -18.90 9.95 -3.05
C SER A 34 -18.99 11.36 -3.58
N LYS A 35 -20.21 11.90 -3.59
CA LYS A 35 -20.53 13.26 -4.08
C LYS A 35 -20.25 14.38 -3.08
N ILE A 36 -19.61 14.09 -1.96
CA ILE A 36 -19.36 15.10 -0.92
C ILE A 36 -17.87 15.47 -0.98
N PRO A 37 -17.52 16.64 -1.54
CA PRO A 37 -16.17 17.16 -1.38
C PRO A 37 -15.89 17.33 0.12
N ASN A 38 -14.85 16.72 0.63
CA ASN A 38 -14.42 17.00 1.99
C ASN A 38 -13.65 18.33 1.98
N PRO A 39 -14.22 19.42 2.50
CA PRO A 39 -13.60 20.74 2.45
C PRO A 39 -12.31 20.82 3.28
N TYR A 40 -12.08 19.85 4.15
CA TYR A 40 -10.87 19.78 4.98
C TYR A 40 -9.69 19.07 4.30
N LEU A 41 -9.90 18.37 3.20
CA LEU A 41 -8.84 17.68 2.46
C LEU A 41 -7.80 18.66 1.88
N ASN A 42 -8.22 19.86 1.49
CA ASN A 42 -7.34 20.83 0.82
C ASN A 42 -6.15 21.29 1.68
N ASN A 43 -6.29 21.28 2.99
CA ASN A 43 -5.21 21.72 3.90
C ASN A 43 -4.23 20.61 4.26
N TYR A 44 -4.56 19.34 3.99
CA TYR A 44 -3.76 18.18 4.37
C TYR A 44 -3.13 17.45 3.18
N ILE A 45 -3.49 17.79 1.96
CA ILE A 45 -3.04 17.11 0.73
C ILE A 45 -1.51 17.09 0.60
N LEU A 46 -0.84 18.15 1.02
CA LEU A 46 0.61 18.28 0.88
C LEU A 46 1.41 17.58 1.99
N GLU A 47 0.80 17.31 3.13
CA GLU A 47 1.51 16.80 4.32
C GLU A 47 1.07 15.39 4.74
N SER A 48 0.03 14.84 4.11
CA SER A 48 -0.61 13.61 4.56
C SER A 48 -0.40 12.44 3.62
N SER A 49 -0.42 11.26 4.19
CA SER A 49 -0.67 10.02 3.46
C SER A 49 -2.16 9.77 3.37
N PHE A 50 -2.61 9.38 2.19
CA PHE A 50 -4.00 9.03 1.92
C PHE A 50 -4.14 7.53 1.83
N GLN A 51 -5.32 7.05 2.17
CA GLN A 51 -5.67 5.65 2.16
C GLN A 51 -6.94 5.47 1.34
N LEU A 52 -6.90 4.58 0.36
CA LEU A 52 -8.02 4.20 -0.47
C LEU A 52 -8.29 2.71 -0.31
N MET A 53 -9.44 2.37 0.24
CA MET A 53 -9.86 0.99 0.46
C MET A 53 -10.38 0.37 -0.84
N ASP A 54 -10.29 -0.97 -0.92
CA ASP A 54 -10.85 -1.76 -2.02
C ASP A 54 -10.33 -1.38 -3.42
N ALA A 55 -9.06 -0.99 -3.51
CA ALA A 55 -8.43 -0.61 -4.77
C ALA A 55 -8.45 -1.73 -5.83
N GLN A 56 -8.61 -3.00 -5.44
CA GLN A 56 -8.78 -4.14 -6.36
C GLN A 56 -10.03 -4.02 -7.25
N MET A 57 -10.97 -3.15 -6.94
CA MET A 57 -12.14 -2.88 -7.80
C MET A 57 -11.73 -2.24 -9.14
N HIS A 58 -10.58 -1.55 -9.18
CA HIS A 58 -10.09 -0.98 -10.43
C HIS A 58 -9.30 -2.03 -11.25
N PRO A 59 -9.57 -2.15 -12.57
CA PRO A 59 -8.95 -3.16 -13.44
C PRO A 59 -7.43 -3.17 -13.44
N ILE A 60 -6.78 -2.03 -13.21
CA ILE A 60 -5.31 -1.91 -13.17
C ILE A 60 -4.66 -2.84 -12.12
N PHE A 61 -5.39 -3.18 -11.07
CA PHE A 61 -4.91 -4.06 -10.00
C PHE A 61 -5.33 -5.52 -10.17
N HIS A 62 -6.12 -5.88 -11.19
CA HIS A 62 -6.63 -7.24 -11.33
C HIS A 62 -5.51 -8.27 -11.48
N SER A 63 -4.45 -7.97 -12.23
CA SER A 63 -3.33 -8.90 -12.39
C SER A 63 -2.56 -9.11 -11.08
N VAL A 64 -2.25 -8.01 -10.37
CA VAL A 64 -1.59 -8.06 -9.06
C VAL A 64 -2.44 -8.79 -8.03
N TRP A 65 -3.75 -8.51 -8.04
CA TRP A 65 -4.70 -9.16 -7.15
C TRP A 65 -4.81 -10.66 -7.40
N ASN A 66 -4.93 -11.08 -8.65
CA ASN A 66 -5.03 -12.50 -9.01
C ASN A 66 -3.75 -13.26 -8.66
N GLU A 67 -2.59 -12.66 -8.87
CA GLU A 67 -1.31 -13.25 -8.48
C GLU A 67 -1.20 -13.36 -6.95
N PHE A 68 -1.62 -12.33 -6.23
CA PHE A 68 -1.69 -12.34 -4.79
C PHE A 68 -2.60 -13.44 -4.26
N GLU A 69 -3.85 -13.51 -4.74
CA GLU A 69 -4.82 -14.53 -4.33
C GLU A 69 -4.27 -15.94 -4.54
N LYS A 70 -3.66 -16.19 -5.71
CA LYS A 70 -3.09 -17.49 -6.03
C LYS A 70 -1.93 -17.90 -5.11
N ASN A 71 -1.04 -16.96 -4.81
CA ASN A 71 0.23 -17.26 -4.13
C ASN A 71 0.16 -17.14 -2.61
N PHE A 72 -0.69 -16.27 -2.09
CA PHE A 72 -0.69 -15.89 -0.68
C PHE A 72 -2.03 -16.09 0.03
N ASN A 73 -3.10 -16.34 -0.72
CA ASN A 73 -4.43 -16.55 -0.15
C ASN A 73 -5.09 -17.86 -0.65
N PRO A 74 -4.39 -19.00 -0.62
CA PRO A 74 -4.89 -20.25 -1.18
C PRO A 74 -6.17 -20.76 -0.50
N HIS A 75 -6.50 -20.24 0.68
CA HIS A 75 -7.69 -20.62 1.45
C HIS A 75 -8.87 -19.65 1.26
N GLY A 76 -8.74 -18.67 0.36
CA GLY A 76 -9.82 -17.74 0.02
C GLY A 76 -10.32 -16.90 1.21
N ARG A 77 -9.44 -16.54 2.15
CA ARG A 77 -9.79 -15.62 3.24
C ARG A 77 -10.14 -14.25 2.66
N ARG A 78 -11.04 -13.55 3.33
CA ARG A 78 -11.37 -12.18 2.92
C ARG A 78 -10.12 -11.32 2.98
N SER A 79 -9.80 -10.68 1.88
CA SER A 79 -8.67 -9.76 1.74
C SER A 79 -9.08 -8.59 0.86
N ASN A 80 -8.34 -7.51 0.91
CA ASN A 80 -8.53 -6.35 0.06
C ASN A 80 -7.20 -5.66 -0.22
N ILE A 81 -7.15 -4.89 -1.30
CA ILE A 81 -6.04 -3.99 -1.57
C ILE A 81 -6.39 -2.63 -0.97
N VAL A 82 -5.49 -2.14 -0.13
CA VAL A 82 -5.50 -0.77 0.35
C VAL A 82 -4.39 -0.01 -0.36
N LEU A 83 -4.75 1.02 -1.10
CA LEU A 83 -3.79 1.90 -1.77
C LEU A 83 -3.42 3.04 -0.83
N PHE A 84 -2.16 3.12 -0.46
CA PHE A 84 -1.60 4.26 0.25
C PHE A 84 -0.84 5.14 -0.74
N PHE A 85 -1.08 6.43 -0.69
CA PHE A 85 -0.37 7.38 -1.55
C PHE A 85 -0.13 8.72 -0.84
N SER A 86 0.87 9.45 -1.31
CA SER A 86 1.20 10.79 -0.84
C SER A 86 1.85 11.59 -1.95
N PHE A 87 1.53 12.88 -2.02
CA PHE A 87 2.09 13.80 -3.03
C PHE A 87 3.42 14.41 -2.62
N CYS A 88 3.85 14.17 -1.39
CA CYS A 88 5.09 14.74 -0.85
C CYS A 88 5.87 13.70 -0.03
N SER A 89 7.10 14.03 0.30
CA SER A 89 7.88 13.31 1.31
C SER A 89 7.42 13.65 2.72
N GLY A 90 7.73 12.80 3.70
CA GLY A 90 7.47 13.03 5.12
C GLY A 90 6.12 12.54 5.63
N GLY A 91 5.19 12.14 4.78
CA GLY A 91 3.96 11.46 5.21
C GLY A 91 4.31 10.17 5.96
N ARG A 92 3.76 9.99 7.16
CA ARG A 92 4.10 8.87 8.05
C ARG A 92 2.87 8.30 8.73
N SER A 93 2.92 7.01 9.02
CA SER A 93 1.98 6.38 9.93
C SER A 93 2.50 6.40 11.37
N ASN A 94 1.60 6.33 12.33
CA ASN A 94 1.98 6.00 13.70
C ASN A 94 2.47 4.56 13.77
N ALA A 95 3.32 4.25 14.76
CA ALA A 95 3.71 2.87 15.04
C ALA A 95 2.46 2.09 15.49
N HIS A 96 2.19 0.98 14.83
CA HIS A 96 1.06 0.10 15.11
C HIS A 96 1.39 -1.36 14.75
N ALA A 97 0.53 -2.26 15.13
CA ALA A 97 0.60 -3.65 14.72
C ALA A 97 -0.77 -4.09 14.19
N ASP A 98 -0.79 -4.83 13.11
CA ASP A 98 -2.01 -5.38 12.54
C ASP A 98 -2.29 -6.78 13.09
N VAL A 99 -3.57 -7.13 13.16
CA VAL A 99 -4.02 -8.46 13.57
C VAL A 99 -3.88 -9.51 12.47
N GLU A 100 -3.62 -9.07 11.26
CA GLU A 100 -3.44 -9.87 10.04
C GLU A 100 -2.02 -9.71 9.51
N ASP A 101 -1.59 -10.64 8.67
CA ASP A 101 -0.37 -10.49 7.87
C ASP A 101 -0.57 -9.37 6.85
N VAL A 102 0.42 -8.50 6.73
CA VAL A 102 0.43 -7.40 5.75
C VAL A 102 1.45 -7.68 4.67
N ARG A 103 1.07 -7.43 3.42
CA ARG A 103 1.97 -7.46 2.27
C ARG A 103 1.93 -6.13 1.55
N ILE A 104 3.07 -5.50 1.44
CA ILE A 104 3.23 -4.17 0.89
C ILE A 104 3.95 -4.26 -0.44
N PHE A 105 3.29 -3.78 -1.48
CA PHE A 105 3.84 -3.69 -2.83
C PHE A 105 4.23 -2.26 -3.14
N GLY A 106 5.48 -2.03 -3.52
CA GLY A 106 5.92 -0.74 -4.02
C GLY A 106 5.40 -0.48 -5.43
N LEU A 107 4.55 0.53 -5.61
CA LEU A 107 4.03 0.92 -6.92
C LEU A 107 4.80 2.11 -7.51
N TYR A 108 5.17 3.07 -6.69
CA TYR A 108 5.86 4.29 -7.08
C TYR A 108 6.59 4.89 -5.90
N GLY A 109 7.69 5.59 -6.16
CA GLY A 109 8.41 6.31 -5.13
C GLY A 109 9.13 5.41 -4.12
N LYS A 110 9.31 5.92 -2.91
CA LYS A 110 10.14 5.29 -1.89
C LYS A 110 9.54 5.46 -0.49
N THR A 111 9.42 4.36 0.24
CA THR A 111 8.96 4.36 1.64
C THR A 111 9.97 3.59 2.51
N ILE A 112 10.31 4.13 3.66
CA ILE A 112 11.02 3.39 4.71
C ILE A 112 9.99 2.82 5.67
N TYR A 113 10.07 1.51 5.93
CA TYR A 113 9.35 0.86 7.02
C TYR A 113 10.31 0.59 8.16
N ILE A 114 9.95 1.04 9.35
CA ILE A 114 10.70 0.73 10.59
C ILE A 114 9.94 -0.39 11.29
N ILE A 115 10.59 -1.54 11.43
CA ILE A 115 10.00 -2.76 11.98
C ILE A 115 10.98 -3.35 12.98
N ASN A 116 10.57 -3.45 14.24
CA ASN A 116 11.43 -3.96 15.32
C ASN A 116 12.82 -3.29 15.37
N GLY A 117 12.88 -1.98 15.08
CA GLY A 117 14.13 -1.21 15.06
C GLY A 117 14.98 -1.32 13.80
N ASN A 118 14.59 -2.16 12.84
CA ASN A 118 15.24 -2.28 11.55
C ASN A 118 14.54 -1.45 10.47
N GLU A 119 15.30 -0.97 9.51
CA GLU A 119 14.79 -0.20 8.37
C GLU A 119 14.69 -1.09 7.12
N TYR A 120 13.54 -1.00 6.45
CA TYR A 120 13.25 -1.67 5.19
C TYR A 120 12.82 -0.63 4.17
N ILE A 121 13.61 -0.46 3.11
CA ILE A 121 13.31 0.49 2.03
C ILE A 121 12.53 -0.23 0.93
N VAL A 122 11.28 0.18 0.74
CA VAL A 122 10.40 -0.32 -0.32
C VAL A 122 10.38 0.65 -1.49
N THR A 123 10.66 0.14 -2.68
CA THR A 123 10.60 0.86 -3.94
C THR A 123 9.73 0.10 -4.95
N GLN A 124 9.56 0.65 -6.14
CA GLN A 124 8.75 0.02 -7.18
C GLN A 124 9.15 -1.44 -7.45
N GLY A 125 8.17 -2.33 -7.44
CA GLY A 125 8.36 -3.76 -7.68
C GLY A 125 8.78 -4.58 -6.46
N ASP A 126 9.00 -3.95 -5.32
CA ASP A 126 9.34 -4.65 -4.09
C ASP A 126 8.10 -5.20 -3.38
N LEU A 127 8.29 -6.30 -2.67
CA LEU A 127 7.29 -6.90 -1.77
C LEU A 127 7.86 -6.98 -0.36
N LEU A 128 7.23 -6.31 0.59
CA LEU A 128 7.52 -6.43 2.01
C LEU A 128 6.41 -7.21 2.70
N HIS A 129 6.74 -8.32 3.33
CA HIS A 129 5.86 -9.08 4.20
C HIS A 129 6.11 -8.70 5.66
N ILE A 130 5.06 -8.34 6.36
CA ILE A 130 5.06 -8.05 7.79
C ILE A 130 4.09 -9.02 8.45
N PRO A 131 4.57 -9.92 9.33
CA PRO A 131 3.70 -10.83 10.05
C PRO A 131 2.74 -10.10 10.97
N LYS A 132 1.57 -10.68 11.21
CA LYS A 132 0.59 -10.19 12.19
C LYS A 132 1.25 -9.89 13.54
N ASN A 133 0.71 -8.92 14.25
CA ASN A 133 1.17 -8.49 15.58
C ASN A 133 2.62 -7.95 15.63
N THR A 134 3.20 -7.62 14.46
CA THR A 134 4.54 -7.03 14.37
C THR A 134 4.43 -5.52 14.32
N VAL A 135 5.03 -4.83 15.30
CA VAL A 135 5.00 -3.37 15.36
C VAL A 135 5.80 -2.77 14.22
N HIS A 136 5.17 -1.91 13.47
CA HIS A 136 5.78 -1.23 12.33
C HIS A 136 5.22 0.17 12.10
N ARG A 137 5.94 0.97 11.32
CA ARG A 137 5.46 2.25 10.77
C ARG A 137 6.11 2.53 9.43
N GLY A 138 5.39 3.22 8.55
CA GLY A 138 5.90 3.70 7.27
C GLY A 138 6.22 5.19 7.29
N ILE A 139 7.30 5.57 6.62
CA ILE A 139 7.72 6.96 6.42
C ILE A 139 8.01 7.14 4.93
N GLY A 140 7.25 8.00 4.25
CA GLY A 140 7.51 8.34 2.86
C GLY A 140 8.71 9.27 2.73
N ILE A 141 9.67 8.88 1.92
CA ILE A 141 10.87 9.68 1.64
C ILE A 141 10.86 10.31 0.25
N SER A 142 9.82 10.05 -0.52
CA SER A 142 9.48 10.70 -1.77
C SER A 142 7.95 10.72 -1.94
N PRO A 143 7.40 11.46 -2.92
CA PRO A 143 6.04 11.20 -3.40
C PRO A 143 5.89 9.71 -3.74
N ARG A 144 4.77 9.12 -3.40
CA ARG A 144 4.56 7.67 -3.52
C ARG A 144 3.08 7.31 -3.64
#